data_4f1bbb6a1b03d0c27e79564bbaee54a4
#
_entry.id   4f1bbb6a1b03d0c27e79564bbaee54a4
#
_cell.length_a   1.000
_cell.length_b   1.000
_cell.length_c   1.000
_cell.angle_alpha   90.00
_cell.angle_beta   90.00
_cell.angle_gamma   90.00
#
_symmetry.space_group_name_H-M   'P 1'
#
loop_
_entity.id
_entity.type
_entity.pdbx_description
1 polymer ?
#
loop_
_entity_poly.entity_id
_entity_poly.type
_entity_poly.pdbx_seq_one_letter_code
_entity_poly.pdbx_strand_id
1 'polypeptide(L)'
;MSLLLSSSAVKQTLAACLALPLMMLTSHAVADGDGTWKGGENVYAKVCGHCHENLVGPVIKGRQLPAPYITAIVRNGFRAMPAFPASFIDDNALQQVADYISQSPAPAAKP
;
A
#
# COMPACT_ATOMS: atom_id res chain seq x y z
N MET A 1 17.09 -85.98 -1.37
CA MET A 1 15.71 -86.43 -1.22
C MET A 1 14.99 -85.41 -0.35
N SER A 2 13.95 -84.75 -0.90
CA SER A 2 12.92 -83.90 -0.28
C SER A 2 13.40 -82.52 0.24
N LEU A 3 13.42 -81.54 -0.52
CA LEU A 3 12.42 -80.53 -0.85
C LEU A 3 11.42 -80.24 0.25
N LEU A 4 11.53 -79.11 0.87
CA LEU A 4 10.39 -78.33 1.33
C LEU A 4 10.63 -76.80 1.13
N LEU A 5 10.00 -76.30 0.11
CA LEU A 5 9.77 -74.88 -0.16
C LEU A 5 8.93 -74.32 0.98
N SER A 6 9.46 -73.36 1.70
CA SER A 6 8.64 -72.51 2.53
C SER A 6 8.55 -71.14 1.87
N SER A 7 7.44 -70.93 1.21
CA SER A 7 7.04 -69.70 0.66
C SER A 7 6.58 -68.81 1.78
N SER A 8 7.49 -67.97 2.27
CA SER A 8 7.10 -66.83 3.12
C SER A 8 6.68 -65.68 2.26
N ALA A 9 5.39 -65.57 2.06
CA ALA A 9 4.79 -64.43 1.47
C ALA A 9 5.06 -63.22 2.35
N VAL A 10 6.03 -62.42 1.94
CA VAL A 10 6.26 -61.10 2.49
C VAL A 10 5.08 -60.25 2.09
N LYS A 11 4.15 -60.10 3.03
CA LYS A 11 3.11 -59.08 2.91
C LYS A 11 3.77 -57.73 3.03
N GLN A 12 4.13 -57.18 1.89
CA GLN A 12 4.50 -55.75 1.80
C GLN A 12 3.22 -54.94 1.99
N THR A 13 3.00 -54.54 3.21
CA THR A 13 2.03 -53.46 3.50
C THR A 13 2.62 -52.19 2.95
N LEU A 14 2.13 -51.82 1.79
CA LEU A 14 2.29 -50.46 1.22
C LEU A 14 1.57 -49.49 2.15
N ALA A 15 2.31 -48.95 3.11
CA ALA A 15 1.88 -47.76 3.79
C ALA A 15 1.94 -46.60 2.79
N ALA A 16 0.83 -46.38 2.12
CA ALA A 16 0.63 -45.19 1.32
C ALA A 16 0.62 -44.01 2.28
N CYS A 17 1.78 -43.38 2.48
CA CYS A 17 1.88 -42.04 3.05
C CYS A 17 1.21 -41.09 2.09
N LEU A 18 -0.06 -40.82 2.32
CA LEU A 18 -0.75 -39.66 1.73
C LEU A 18 -0.08 -38.39 2.30
N ALA A 19 0.99 -37.98 1.65
CA ALA A 19 1.52 -36.64 1.80
C ALA A 19 0.50 -35.69 1.16
N LEU A 20 -0.45 -35.20 1.95
CA LEU A 20 -1.25 -34.08 1.60
C LEU A 20 -0.30 -32.88 1.43
N PRO A 21 -0.18 -32.31 0.23
CA PRO A 21 0.50 -31.02 0.11
C PRO A 21 -0.36 -30.03 0.87
N LEU A 22 0.11 -29.58 2.03
CA LEU A 22 -0.40 -28.43 2.72
C LEU A 22 -0.14 -27.23 1.80
N MET A 23 -1.09 -26.98 0.90
CA MET A 23 -1.12 -25.74 0.15
C MET A 23 -1.27 -24.62 1.18
N MET A 24 -0.14 -24.05 1.56
CA MET A 24 -0.10 -22.76 2.19
C MET A 24 -0.78 -21.80 1.21
N LEU A 25 -2.07 -21.54 1.41
CA LEU A 25 -2.70 -20.36 0.85
C LEU A 25 -1.97 -19.16 1.48
N THR A 26 -0.89 -18.75 0.86
CA THR A 26 -0.35 -17.43 1.10
C THR A 26 -1.40 -16.46 0.62
N SER A 27 -2.25 -16.00 1.53
CA SER A 27 -3.07 -14.83 1.29
C SER A 27 -2.10 -13.69 1.03
N HIS A 28 -1.82 -13.45 -0.25
CA HIS A 28 -1.22 -12.20 -0.65
C HIS A 28 -2.26 -11.16 -0.29
N ALA A 29 -2.03 -10.43 0.79
CA ALA A 29 -2.72 -9.18 1.01
C ALA A 29 -2.39 -8.33 -0.22
N VAL A 30 -3.28 -8.34 -1.20
CA VAL A 30 -3.25 -7.39 -2.29
C VAL A 30 -3.49 -6.05 -1.58
N ALA A 31 -2.42 -5.30 -1.39
CA ALA A 31 -2.59 -3.88 -1.10
C ALA A 31 -3.43 -3.36 -2.27
N ASP A 32 -4.68 -2.97 -2.00
CA ASP A 32 -5.59 -2.37 -2.95
C ASP A 32 -5.05 -1.02 -3.39
N GLY A 33 -4.01 -1.05 -4.18
CA GLY A 33 -3.40 0.04 -4.88
C GLY A 33 -2.62 -0.58 -6.02
N ASP A 34 -3.10 -0.36 -7.22
CA ASP A 34 -2.37 -0.63 -8.46
C ASP A 34 -1.05 0.17 -8.55
N GLY A 35 -0.63 0.79 -7.44
CA GLY A 35 0.55 1.65 -7.37
C GLY A 35 0.36 2.98 -8.10
N THR A 36 -0.81 3.24 -8.65
CA THR A 36 -1.10 4.45 -9.40
C THR A 36 -2.01 5.40 -8.62
N TRP A 37 -1.64 6.68 -8.59
CA TRP A 37 -2.47 7.73 -8.03
C TRP A 37 -3.57 8.13 -9.02
N LYS A 38 -4.79 8.31 -8.50
CA LYS A 38 -5.96 8.68 -9.31
C LYS A 38 -6.21 10.20 -9.30
N GLY A 39 -5.16 10.97 -9.54
CA GLY A 39 -5.22 12.42 -9.56
C GLY A 39 -4.93 13.10 -8.23
N GLY A 40 -4.83 14.43 -8.25
CA GLY A 40 -4.42 15.23 -7.10
C GLY A 40 -5.37 15.14 -5.91
N GLU A 41 -6.67 15.09 -6.14
CA GLU A 41 -7.68 14.89 -5.09
C GLU A 41 -7.48 13.57 -4.36
N ASN A 42 -7.18 12.50 -5.09
CA ASN A 42 -6.94 11.18 -4.53
C ASN A 42 -5.68 11.15 -3.65
N VAL A 43 -4.59 11.76 -4.11
CA VAL A 43 -3.36 11.93 -3.33
C VAL A 43 -3.66 12.73 -2.07
N TYR A 44 -4.37 13.84 -2.20
CA TYR A 44 -4.73 14.69 -1.07
C TYR A 44 -5.53 13.91 -0.02
N ALA A 45 -6.59 13.24 -0.43
CA ALA A 45 -7.46 12.49 0.48
C ALA A 45 -6.72 11.36 1.21
N LYS A 46 -5.84 10.66 0.50
CA LYS A 46 -5.14 9.48 1.04
C LYS A 46 -3.88 9.82 1.83
N VAL A 47 -3.29 10.97 1.64
CA VAL A 47 -2.02 11.36 2.28
C VAL A 47 -2.16 12.65 3.06
N CYS A 48 -2.39 13.76 2.39
CA CYS A 48 -2.34 15.09 2.98
C CYS A 48 -3.45 15.35 4.00
N GLY A 49 -4.66 14.91 3.68
CA GLY A 49 -5.87 15.12 4.49
C GLY A 49 -5.80 14.51 5.89
N HIS A 50 -5.01 13.46 6.08
CA HIS A 50 -4.84 12.85 7.41
C HIS A 50 -4.34 13.85 8.47
N CYS A 51 -3.52 14.79 8.07
CA CYS A 51 -3.01 15.84 8.97
C CYS A 51 -3.71 17.17 8.72
N HIS A 52 -3.90 17.55 7.46
CA HIS A 52 -4.34 18.90 7.09
C HIS A 52 -5.87 19.11 7.19
N GLU A 53 -6.65 18.06 7.36
CA GLU A 53 -8.09 18.15 7.63
C GLU A 53 -8.48 17.73 9.06
N ASN A 54 -7.52 17.22 9.84
CA ASN A 54 -7.74 16.73 11.20
C ASN A 54 -7.04 17.55 12.28
N LEU A 55 -6.71 18.81 12.02
CA LEU A 55 -6.09 19.73 12.98
C LEU A 55 -4.69 19.32 13.48
N VAL A 56 -4.06 18.34 12.86
CA VAL A 56 -2.68 17.97 13.11
C VAL A 56 -1.72 18.95 12.42
N GLY A 57 -2.07 19.34 11.20
CA GLY A 57 -1.40 20.38 10.42
C GLY A 57 -2.33 21.54 10.11
N PRO A 58 -1.80 22.64 9.54
CA PRO A 58 -2.61 23.77 9.15
C PRO A 58 -3.53 23.41 7.99
N VAL A 59 -4.69 24.06 7.89
CA VAL A 59 -5.53 24.01 6.69
C VAL A 59 -4.76 24.62 5.53
N ILE A 60 -4.62 23.89 4.42
CA ILE A 60 -3.85 24.31 3.24
C ILE A 60 -4.71 24.60 2.01
N LYS A 61 -5.92 24.04 1.93
CA LYS A 61 -6.90 24.39 0.88
C LYS A 61 -7.46 25.79 1.11
N GLY A 62 -7.78 26.51 0.04
CA GLY A 62 -8.33 27.87 0.10
C GLY A 62 -7.31 28.96 0.36
N ARG A 63 -6.03 28.62 0.47
CA ARG A 63 -4.95 29.60 0.71
C ARG A 63 -4.24 30.04 -0.56
N GLN A 64 -4.60 29.48 -1.70
CA GLN A 64 -3.98 29.78 -3.00
C GLN A 64 -2.45 29.68 -2.98
N LEU A 65 -1.95 28.68 -2.26
CA LEU A 65 -0.50 28.43 -2.18
C LEU A 65 0.04 28.07 -3.57
N PRO A 66 1.14 28.67 -4.02
CA PRO A 66 1.72 28.33 -5.32
C PRO A 66 2.12 26.86 -5.39
N ALA A 67 1.79 26.16 -6.48
CA ALA A 67 2.13 24.75 -6.66
C ALA A 67 3.62 24.46 -6.48
N PRO A 68 4.57 25.26 -6.98
CA PRO A 68 6.00 25.06 -6.72
C PRO A 68 6.38 25.14 -5.24
N TYR A 69 5.72 25.99 -4.46
CA TYR A 69 5.93 26.07 -3.01
C TYR A 69 5.49 24.77 -2.33
N ILE A 70 4.31 24.27 -2.70
CA ILE A 70 3.78 23.02 -2.17
C ILE A 70 4.74 21.87 -2.48
N THR A 71 5.19 21.76 -3.74
CA THR A 71 6.14 20.75 -4.18
C THR A 71 7.43 20.78 -3.36
N ALA A 72 7.99 21.98 -3.14
CA ALA A 72 9.21 22.13 -2.35
C ALA A 72 9.03 21.66 -0.89
N ILE A 73 7.92 22.04 -0.26
CA ILE A 73 7.61 21.63 1.13
C ILE A 73 7.43 20.10 1.21
N VAL A 74 6.71 19.51 0.27
CA VAL A 74 6.47 18.05 0.27
C VAL A 74 7.79 17.27 0.10
N ARG A 75 8.69 17.72 -0.77
CA ARG A 75 9.97 17.05 -0.99
C ARG A 75 10.97 17.22 0.14
N ASN A 76 10.99 18.37 0.78
CA ASN A 76 11.97 18.68 1.82
C ASN A 76 11.43 18.45 3.24
N GLY A 77 10.12 18.40 3.42
CA GLY A 77 9.51 18.45 4.75
C GLY A 77 9.55 19.87 5.33
N PHE A 78 8.78 20.08 6.38
CA PHE A 78 8.81 21.33 7.13
C PHE A 78 8.30 21.13 8.55
N ARG A 79 9.15 21.41 9.54
CA ARG A 79 8.84 21.19 10.97
C ARG A 79 8.41 19.73 11.24
N ALA A 80 7.17 19.52 11.72
CA ALA A 80 6.63 18.19 11.98
C ALA A 80 6.14 17.47 10.72
N MET A 81 6.02 18.15 9.58
CA MET A 81 5.65 17.52 8.31
C MET A 81 6.85 16.78 7.73
N PRO A 82 6.76 15.45 7.52
CA PRO A 82 7.86 14.68 6.94
C PRO A 82 8.07 15.03 5.45
N ALA A 83 9.27 14.73 4.96
CA ALA A 83 9.56 14.74 3.53
C ALA A 83 8.98 13.49 2.88
N PHE A 84 8.36 13.64 1.71
CA PHE A 84 7.82 12.54 0.92
C PHE A 84 8.70 12.31 -0.31
N PRO A 85 9.42 11.18 -0.38
CA PRO A 85 10.28 10.87 -1.53
C PRO A 85 9.46 10.51 -2.78
N ALA A 86 10.11 10.59 -3.95
CA ALA A 86 9.47 10.23 -5.22
C ALA A 86 9.07 8.75 -5.32
N SER A 87 9.68 7.89 -4.52
CA SER A 87 9.28 6.48 -4.40
C SER A 87 7.93 6.29 -3.70
N PHE A 88 7.44 7.29 -2.97
CA PHE A 88 6.14 7.25 -2.30
C PHE A 88 5.08 8.07 -3.05
N ILE A 89 5.40 9.29 -3.44
CA ILE A 89 4.57 10.15 -4.30
C ILE A 89 5.46 10.55 -5.48
N ASP A 90 5.25 9.97 -6.65
CA ASP A 90 6.02 10.31 -7.85
C ASP A 90 5.82 11.79 -8.26
N ASP A 91 6.66 12.28 -9.15
CA ASP A 91 6.66 13.70 -9.51
C ASP A 91 5.36 14.14 -10.23
N ASN A 92 4.76 13.24 -11.00
CA ASN A 92 3.49 13.52 -11.66
C ASN A 92 2.35 13.64 -10.65
N ALA A 93 2.25 12.68 -9.73
CA ALA A 93 1.27 12.71 -8.66
C ALA A 93 1.45 13.92 -7.73
N LEU A 94 2.70 14.28 -7.44
CA LEU A 94 3.01 15.47 -6.65
C LEU A 94 2.58 16.76 -7.35
N GLN A 95 2.84 16.87 -8.66
CA GLN A 95 2.37 18.03 -9.43
C GLN A 95 0.84 18.13 -9.40
N GLN A 96 0.16 17.02 -9.62
CA GLN A 96 -1.31 16.98 -9.60
C GLN A 96 -1.90 17.38 -8.23
N VAL A 97 -1.33 16.93 -7.13
CA VAL A 97 -1.83 17.32 -5.80
C VAL A 97 -1.47 18.76 -5.46
N ALA A 98 -0.32 19.26 -5.89
CA ALA A 98 0.04 20.65 -5.71
C ALA A 98 -0.92 21.58 -6.45
N ASP A 99 -1.26 21.26 -7.68
CA ASP A 99 -2.25 21.99 -8.48
C ASP A 99 -3.65 21.91 -7.84
N TYR A 100 -4.05 20.73 -7.38
CA TYR A 100 -5.31 20.53 -6.68
C TYR A 100 -5.41 21.41 -5.43
N ILE A 101 -4.40 21.42 -4.58
CA ILE A 101 -4.38 22.24 -3.35
C ILE A 101 -4.41 23.74 -3.70
N SER A 102 -3.59 24.15 -4.68
CA SER A 102 -3.48 25.54 -5.13
C SER A 102 -4.83 26.12 -5.58
N GLN A 103 -5.65 25.30 -6.23
CA GLN A 103 -6.94 25.70 -6.82
C GLN A 103 -8.14 25.38 -5.93
N SER A 104 -7.94 24.60 -4.87
CA SER A 104 -9.05 24.17 -4.01
C SER A 104 -9.63 25.35 -3.21
N PRO A 105 -10.96 25.46 -3.08
CA PRO A 105 -11.59 26.39 -2.16
C PRO A 105 -11.30 26.02 -0.71
N ALA A 106 -11.50 26.97 0.19
CA ALA A 106 -11.43 26.68 1.62
C ALA A 106 -12.45 25.60 2.01
N PRO A 107 -12.08 24.67 2.94
CA PRO A 107 -13.04 23.72 3.45
C PRO A 107 -14.24 24.43 4.08
N ALA A 108 -15.43 23.83 3.94
CA ALA A 108 -16.59 24.33 4.67
C ALA A 108 -16.31 24.31 6.18
N ALA A 109 -16.72 25.35 6.88
CA ALA A 109 -16.62 25.38 8.34
C ALA A 109 -17.37 24.17 8.91
N LYS A 110 -16.68 23.35 9.72
CA LYS A 110 -17.38 22.31 10.46
C LYS A 110 -18.29 22.95 11.50
N PRO A 111 -19.55 22.52 11.58
CA PRO A 111 -20.49 23.00 12.58
C PRO A 111 -20.01 22.71 14.01
#